data_f075612fce51eff541842cf142d0bf50
#
_entry.id   f075612fce51eff541842cf142d0bf50
#
_cell.length_a   1.000
_cell.length_b   1.000
_cell.length_c   1.000
_cell.angle_alpha   90.00
_cell.angle_beta   90.00
_cell.angle_gamma   90.00
#
_symmetry.space_group_name_H-M   'P 1'
#
loop_
_entity.id
_entity.type
_entity.pdbx_description
1 polymer ?
#
loop_
_entity_poly.entity_id
_entity_poly.type
_entity_poly.pdbx_seq_one_letter_code
_entity_poly.pdbx_strand_id
1 'polypeptide(L)'
;MSEKFDAIVVGAGPAGISCAYDLAKGGASVLLLERGEYPGSKNVMGGVLYRKMMEDVIPGFYKEAPLERPITEQRFMMMDKESAVTFSYKGMEWAKEPYNNFTVLRAKFDQWFADKAVEQGAILINETVVLECIVENGKVIGVRTDRPNGEVYADVVVLADGVNSLLAQSLGFHKEYRPDEVALATMEILKLDKKIIEDRFNLEDNQGCTIELFGDATKGILGTGFLYTNKDTLSLGVGTLLSGLIKHKIKPYELLEYVKSHPMIRPYIQGSEPQEYLAHLIPEGGYNSMGKIVGDGVIVIGDASQLVNAIHREGSNLAMTSGRLAAETILSAKEVGDFSERILDQYRTKLLSSFVGQDMKKYKDSTHHFDKFPQYFTDYIPMVNKAASQMFTVDGSSKWEKQKKIWSDLGTTKEKMKLARDVYRAWKVIK
;
A
#
# COMPACT_ATOMS: atom_id res chain seq x y z
N MET A 1 7.19 -14.85 -38.63
CA MET A 1 5.96 -14.58 -37.87
C MET A 1 6.42 -14.13 -36.48
N SER A 2 6.05 -12.95 -36.04
CA SER A 2 6.33 -12.52 -34.68
C SER A 2 5.63 -13.50 -33.74
N GLU A 3 6.35 -13.97 -32.72
CA GLU A 3 5.81 -14.86 -31.69
C GLU A 3 4.66 -14.14 -30.97
N LYS A 4 3.47 -14.72 -30.94
CA LYS A 4 2.29 -14.14 -30.31
C LYS A 4 2.02 -14.88 -29.01
N PHE A 5 1.91 -14.13 -27.90
CA PHE A 5 1.56 -14.64 -26.58
C PHE A 5 0.05 -14.71 -26.38
N ASP A 6 -0.41 -15.53 -25.47
CA ASP A 6 -1.79 -15.45 -24.98
C ASP A 6 -2.00 -14.16 -24.17
N ALA A 7 -1.02 -13.81 -23.31
CA ALA A 7 -1.07 -12.60 -22.51
C ALA A 7 0.31 -11.92 -22.37
N ILE A 8 0.31 -10.59 -22.41
CA ILE A 8 1.43 -9.76 -21.98
C ILE A 8 1.01 -9.06 -20.67
N VAL A 9 1.83 -9.19 -19.62
CA VAL A 9 1.64 -8.50 -18.34
C VAL A 9 2.71 -7.42 -18.20
N VAL A 10 2.29 -6.17 -18.03
CA VAL A 10 3.19 -5.01 -17.95
C VAL A 10 3.35 -4.59 -16.50
N GLY A 11 4.53 -4.83 -15.94
CA GLY A 11 4.92 -4.56 -14.55
C GLY A 11 4.94 -5.81 -13.69
N ALA A 12 6.12 -6.12 -13.13
CA ALA A 12 6.35 -7.23 -12.21
C ALA A 12 6.27 -6.78 -10.73
N GLY A 13 5.21 -6.06 -10.39
CA GLY A 13 4.76 -5.85 -9.01
C GLY A 13 3.81 -6.97 -8.56
N PRO A 14 3.31 -6.99 -7.30
CA PRO A 14 2.46 -8.06 -6.77
C PRO A 14 1.23 -8.37 -7.61
N ALA A 15 0.60 -7.37 -8.23
CA ALA A 15 -0.55 -7.58 -9.10
C ALA A 15 -0.16 -8.32 -10.38
N GLY A 16 0.89 -7.85 -11.08
CA GLY A 16 1.34 -8.45 -12.33
C GLY A 16 1.92 -9.84 -12.14
N ILE A 17 2.74 -10.03 -11.08
CA ILE A 17 3.30 -11.36 -10.79
C ILE A 17 2.19 -12.36 -10.44
N SER A 18 1.21 -11.97 -9.62
CA SER A 18 0.07 -12.82 -9.27
C SER A 18 -0.73 -13.21 -10.52
N CYS A 19 -0.96 -12.26 -11.42
CA CYS A 19 -1.63 -12.52 -12.69
C CYS A 19 -0.81 -13.47 -13.59
N ALA A 20 0.48 -13.19 -13.77
CA ALA A 20 1.37 -14.01 -14.59
C ALA A 20 1.51 -15.44 -14.06
N TYR A 21 1.61 -15.60 -12.73
CA TYR A 21 1.68 -16.90 -12.06
C TYR A 21 0.45 -17.75 -12.37
N ASP A 22 -0.75 -17.20 -12.12
CA ASP A 22 -2.00 -17.96 -12.33
C ASP A 22 -2.26 -18.23 -13.81
N LEU A 23 -1.93 -17.31 -14.71
CA LEU A 23 -2.03 -17.50 -16.17
C LEU A 23 -1.11 -18.63 -16.65
N ALA A 24 0.17 -18.60 -16.27
CA ALA A 24 1.15 -19.62 -16.64
C ALA A 24 0.78 -20.99 -16.07
N LYS A 25 0.39 -21.05 -14.80
CA LYS A 25 -0.13 -22.24 -14.15
C LYS A 25 -1.37 -22.82 -14.86
N GLY A 26 -2.20 -21.95 -15.43
CA GLY A 26 -3.37 -22.31 -16.24
C GLY A 26 -3.03 -22.69 -17.69
N GLY A 27 -1.73 -22.76 -18.08
CA GLY A 27 -1.27 -23.19 -19.40
C GLY A 27 -1.34 -22.11 -20.47
N ALA A 28 -1.39 -20.83 -20.09
CA ALA A 28 -1.27 -19.73 -21.02
C ALA A 28 0.21 -19.39 -21.29
N SER A 29 0.54 -19.00 -22.53
CA SER A 29 1.84 -18.41 -22.87
C SER A 29 1.86 -16.96 -22.39
N VAL A 30 2.71 -16.64 -21.40
CA VAL A 30 2.72 -15.35 -20.70
C VAL A 30 4.08 -14.68 -20.81
N LEU A 31 4.07 -13.42 -21.26
CA LEU A 31 5.22 -12.53 -21.19
C LEU A 31 5.02 -11.51 -20.07
N LEU A 32 5.90 -11.50 -19.05
CA LEU A 32 5.93 -10.54 -17.96
C LEU A 32 7.08 -9.54 -18.20
N LEU A 33 6.75 -8.26 -18.36
CA LEU A 33 7.70 -7.20 -18.63
C LEU A 33 7.92 -6.33 -17.41
N GLU A 34 9.19 -6.12 -17.02
CA GLU A 34 9.58 -5.27 -15.89
C GLU A 34 10.58 -4.21 -16.35
N ARG A 35 10.32 -2.94 -15.99
CA ARG A 35 11.22 -1.82 -16.30
C ARG A 35 12.45 -1.73 -15.41
N GLY A 36 12.39 -2.30 -14.22
CA GLY A 36 13.49 -2.32 -13.27
C GLY A 36 14.52 -3.37 -13.62
N GLU A 37 15.68 -3.28 -12.98
CA GLU A 37 16.75 -4.28 -13.07
C GLU A 37 16.25 -5.67 -12.64
N TYR A 38 15.36 -5.69 -11.65
CA TYR A 38 14.67 -6.86 -11.14
C TYR A 38 13.32 -6.47 -10.52
N PRO A 39 12.37 -7.40 -10.38
CA PRO A 39 11.09 -7.15 -9.71
C PRO A 39 11.29 -6.64 -8.29
N GLY A 40 10.65 -5.51 -7.95
CA GLY A 40 10.79 -4.86 -6.65
C GLY A 40 11.94 -3.84 -6.54
N SER A 41 12.85 -3.72 -7.53
CA SER A 41 13.97 -2.76 -7.50
C SER A 41 13.55 -1.29 -7.45
N LYS A 42 12.34 -1.00 -7.90
CA LYS A 42 11.77 0.36 -7.93
C LYS A 42 10.67 0.59 -6.90
N ASN A 43 10.43 -0.37 -6.00
CA ASN A 43 9.31 -0.29 -5.09
C ASN A 43 9.69 -0.70 -3.66
N VAL A 44 9.49 0.22 -2.73
CA VAL A 44 9.74 0.00 -1.30
C VAL A 44 8.48 -0.07 -0.47
N MET A 45 7.36 0.39 -1.01
CA MET A 45 6.10 0.41 -0.28
C MET A 45 5.45 -0.98 -0.24
N GLY A 46 4.61 -1.22 0.79
CA GLY A 46 3.99 -2.51 1.02
C GLY A 46 4.88 -3.45 1.82
N GLY A 47 5.58 -2.92 2.84
CA GLY A 47 6.42 -3.70 3.77
C GLY A 47 5.65 -4.66 4.68
N VAL A 48 4.32 -4.68 4.61
CA VAL A 48 3.45 -5.67 5.29
C VAL A 48 2.79 -6.55 4.24
N LEU A 49 3.00 -7.86 4.33
CA LEU A 49 2.41 -8.87 3.47
C LEU A 49 1.31 -9.63 4.23
N TYR A 50 0.10 -9.61 3.68
CA TYR A 50 -1.06 -10.30 4.26
C TYR A 50 -1.09 -11.75 3.78
N ARG A 51 -0.97 -12.70 4.74
CA ARG A 51 -0.84 -14.12 4.44
C ARG A 51 -1.95 -14.67 3.55
N LYS A 52 -3.20 -14.37 3.88
CA LYS A 52 -4.34 -15.04 3.21
C LYS A 52 -4.32 -14.87 1.70
N MET A 53 -4.06 -13.68 1.19
CA MET A 53 -4.05 -13.40 -0.24
C MET A 53 -2.87 -14.05 -0.95
N MET A 54 -1.72 -14.09 -0.30
CA MET A 54 -0.54 -14.78 -0.84
C MET A 54 -0.71 -16.32 -0.79
N GLU A 55 -1.32 -16.84 0.27
CA GLU A 55 -1.69 -18.26 0.42
C GLU A 55 -2.65 -18.72 -0.69
N ASP A 56 -3.54 -17.84 -1.15
CA ASP A 56 -4.46 -18.11 -2.24
C ASP A 56 -3.76 -18.21 -3.60
N VAL A 57 -2.59 -17.57 -3.76
CA VAL A 57 -1.74 -17.68 -4.96
C VAL A 57 -0.83 -18.91 -4.84
N ILE A 58 -0.03 -18.96 -3.76
CA ILE A 58 0.96 -20.02 -3.51
C ILE A 58 0.72 -20.62 -2.12
N PRO A 59 0.01 -21.75 -2.02
CA PRO A 59 -0.21 -22.41 -0.74
C PRO A 59 1.10 -22.78 -0.04
N GLY A 60 1.23 -22.46 1.25
CA GLY A 60 2.42 -22.76 2.04
C GLY A 60 3.63 -21.86 1.75
N PHE A 61 3.46 -20.74 1.04
CA PHE A 61 4.52 -19.82 0.60
C PHE A 61 5.47 -19.41 1.72
N TYR A 62 4.99 -19.27 2.94
CA TYR A 62 5.75 -18.80 4.10
C TYR A 62 6.87 -19.75 4.54
N LYS A 63 6.91 -20.98 4.00
CA LYS A 63 7.97 -21.97 4.28
C LYS A 63 9.25 -21.68 3.49
N GLU A 64 9.16 -20.97 2.36
CA GLU A 64 10.28 -20.74 1.45
C GLU A 64 10.46 -19.26 1.05
N ALA A 65 9.42 -18.43 1.18
CA ALA A 65 9.50 -17.03 0.85
C ALA A 65 10.48 -16.26 1.75
N PRO A 66 11.20 -15.25 1.21
CA PRO A 66 12.14 -14.44 1.98
C PRO A 66 11.41 -13.42 2.86
N LEU A 67 10.63 -13.92 3.80
CA LEU A 67 9.90 -13.12 4.78
C LEU A 67 10.84 -12.60 5.86
N GLU A 68 10.47 -11.49 6.47
CA GLU A 68 11.22 -10.90 7.57
C GLU A 68 10.70 -11.43 8.92
N ARG A 69 9.60 -10.90 9.45
CA ARG A 69 9.03 -11.32 10.74
C ARG A 69 7.52 -11.52 10.65
N PRO A 70 6.94 -12.57 11.28
CA PRO A 70 5.50 -12.61 11.52
C PRO A 70 5.13 -11.48 12.48
N ILE A 71 4.13 -10.67 12.11
CA ILE A 71 3.68 -9.54 12.91
C ILE A 71 2.75 -10.04 14.01
N THR A 72 3.19 -9.91 15.25
CA THR A 72 2.43 -10.29 16.45
C THR A 72 1.82 -9.08 17.15
N GLU A 73 2.32 -7.87 16.84
CA GLU A 73 1.85 -6.64 17.49
C GLU A 73 1.69 -5.52 16.47
N GLN A 74 0.56 -4.80 16.59
CA GLN A 74 0.29 -3.57 15.84
C GLN A 74 0.05 -2.43 16.83
N ARG A 75 0.76 -1.31 16.65
CA ARG A 75 0.67 -0.10 17.46
C ARG A 75 0.20 1.08 16.63
N PHE A 76 -0.69 1.87 17.20
CA PHE A 76 -1.14 3.15 16.65
C PHE A 76 -0.67 4.25 17.59
N MET A 77 0.26 5.07 17.16
CA MET A 77 0.89 6.11 17.96
C MET A 77 0.38 7.49 17.53
N MET A 78 -0.42 8.12 18.38
CA MET A 78 -0.91 9.49 18.19
C MET A 78 0.10 10.46 18.80
N MET A 79 0.88 11.11 17.94
CA MET A 79 2.04 11.93 18.32
C MET A 79 1.69 13.41 18.38
N ASP A 80 2.15 14.07 19.43
CA ASP A 80 2.34 15.50 19.53
C ASP A 80 3.86 15.76 19.54
N LYS A 81 4.31 17.00 19.53
CA LYS A 81 5.74 17.41 19.41
C LYS A 81 6.69 16.69 20.37
N GLU A 82 6.26 16.39 21.60
CA GLU A 82 7.09 15.82 22.66
C GLU A 82 6.40 14.67 23.40
N SER A 83 5.21 14.27 22.98
CA SER A 83 4.44 13.22 23.63
C SER A 83 3.70 12.34 22.63
N ALA A 84 3.26 11.17 23.10
CA ALA A 84 2.40 10.30 22.33
C ALA A 84 1.45 9.50 23.23
N VAL A 85 0.24 9.28 22.73
CA VAL A 85 -0.66 8.25 23.25
C VAL A 85 -0.66 7.10 22.26
N THR A 86 -0.38 5.88 22.75
CA THR A 86 -0.24 4.70 21.91
C THR A 86 -1.30 3.66 22.27
N PHE A 87 -1.97 3.12 21.26
CA PHE A 87 -2.80 1.92 21.36
C PHE A 87 -2.05 0.76 20.75
N SER A 88 -2.13 -0.40 21.39
CA SER A 88 -1.47 -1.61 20.92
C SER A 88 -2.42 -2.79 21.00
N TYR A 89 -2.35 -3.65 19.99
CA TYR A 89 -2.86 -5.02 20.06
C TYR A 89 -1.72 -5.99 19.80
N LYS A 90 -1.50 -6.92 20.74
CA LYS A 90 -0.53 -8.01 20.64
C LYS A 90 -1.25 -9.34 20.78
N GLY A 91 -1.27 -10.14 19.70
CA GLY A 91 -1.91 -11.45 19.65
C GLY A 91 -0.87 -12.57 19.50
N MET A 92 -0.73 -13.41 20.53
CA MET A 92 0.24 -14.51 20.50
C MET A 92 -0.17 -15.65 19.55
N GLU A 93 -1.44 -15.72 19.19
CA GLU A 93 -1.95 -16.61 18.14
C GLU A 93 -1.32 -16.30 16.77
N TRP A 94 -0.88 -15.06 16.52
CA TRP A 94 -0.23 -14.64 15.29
C TRP A 94 1.26 -15.02 15.20
N ALA A 95 1.84 -15.51 16.31
CA ALA A 95 3.23 -15.98 16.34
C ALA A 95 3.41 -17.40 15.78
N LYS A 96 2.34 -18.06 15.40
CA LYS A 96 2.31 -19.45 14.90
C LYS A 96 1.32 -19.63 13.75
N GLU A 97 1.44 -20.76 13.08
CA GLU A 97 0.50 -21.12 11.99
C GLU A 97 -0.95 -21.29 12.50
N PRO A 98 -1.91 -20.77 11.72
CA PRO A 98 -1.75 -19.94 10.52
C PRO A 98 -1.39 -18.49 10.88
N TYR A 99 -0.23 -18.03 10.43
CA TYR A 99 0.21 -16.63 10.65
C TYR A 99 -0.81 -15.65 10.08
N ASN A 100 -0.86 -14.41 10.62
CA ASN A 100 -1.74 -13.38 10.10
C ASN A 100 -1.10 -12.59 8.94
N ASN A 101 0.06 -12.00 9.19
CA ASN A 101 0.82 -11.21 8.22
C ASN A 101 2.31 -11.21 8.57
N PHE A 102 3.12 -10.69 7.64
CA PHE A 102 4.58 -10.64 7.78
C PHE A 102 5.11 -9.27 7.39
N THR A 103 6.24 -8.89 7.95
CA THR A 103 7.06 -7.86 7.34
C THR A 103 7.89 -8.45 6.20
N VAL A 104 8.10 -7.66 5.16
CA VAL A 104 8.86 -8.05 3.96
C VAL A 104 9.69 -6.89 3.44
N LEU A 105 10.84 -7.22 2.84
CA LEU A 105 11.60 -6.30 2.00
C LEU A 105 11.23 -6.60 0.53
N ARG A 106 10.56 -5.65 -0.11
CA ARG A 106 9.98 -5.82 -1.44
C ARG A 106 11.01 -6.22 -2.50
N ALA A 107 12.21 -5.67 -2.43
CA ALA A 107 13.31 -6.03 -3.32
C ALA A 107 13.65 -7.55 -3.29
N LYS A 108 13.52 -8.20 -2.14
CA LYS A 108 13.73 -9.65 -2.01
C LYS A 108 12.48 -10.45 -2.33
N PHE A 109 11.34 -10.01 -1.79
CA PHE A 109 10.08 -10.73 -1.91
C PHE A 109 9.56 -10.75 -3.35
N ASP A 110 9.60 -9.62 -4.05
CA ASP A 110 9.07 -9.54 -5.42
C ASP A 110 9.92 -10.36 -6.41
N GLN A 111 11.25 -10.44 -6.21
CA GLN A 111 12.11 -11.34 -6.98
C GLN A 111 11.70 -12.80 -6.81
N TRP A 112 11.64 -13.27 -5.55
CA TRP A 112 11.20 -14.63 -5.24
C TRP A 112 9.82 -14.94 -5.83
N PHE A 113 8.90 -13.99 -5.74
CA PHE A 113 7.54 -14.18 -6.26
C PHE A 113 7.52 -14.25 -7.80
N ALA A 114 8.34 -13.44 -8.46
CA ALA A 114 8.48 -13.50 -9.91
C ALA A 114 9.16 -14.80 -10.38
N ASP A 115 10.17 -15.29 -9.65
CA ASP A 115 10.79 -16.60 -9.91
C ASP A 115 9.73 -17.70 -9.84
N LYS A 116 8.79 -17.63 -8.90
CA LYS A 116 7.68 -18.59 -8.84
C LYS A 116 6.76 -18.52 -10.07
N ALA A 117 6.55 -17.36 -10.65
CA ALA A 117 5.80 -17.24 -11.90
C ALA A 117 6.59 -17.84 -13.09
N VAL A 118 7.90 -17.65 -13.11
CA VAL A 118 8.79 -18.26 -14.10
C VAL A 118 8.81 -19.80 -13.96
N GLU A 119 8.84 -20.33 -12.75
CA GLU A 119 8.71 -21.77 -12.48
C GLU A 119 7.39 -22.37 -13.03
N GLN A 120 6.32 -21.55 -13.12
CA GLN A 120 5.06 -21.98 -13.76
C GLN A 120 5.07 -21.85 -15.29
N GLY A 121 6.12 -21.26 -15.89
CA GLY A 121 6.27 -21.12 -17.34
C GLY A 121 6.09 -19.69 -17.88
N ALA A 122 5.94 -18.67 -17.02
CA ALA A 122 5.96 -17.30 -17.48
C ALA A 122 7.37 -16.89 -17.95
N ILE A 123 7.44 -16.09 -19.00
CA ILE A 123 8.71 -15.50 -19.47
C ILE A 123 8.85 -14.10 -18.87
N LEU A 124 9.83 -13.91 -17.99
CA LEU A 124 10.15 -12.61 -17.40
C LEU A 124 11.26 -11.91 -18.18
N ILE A 125 11.05 -10.67 -18.58
CA ILE A 125 12.07 -9.80 -19.19
C ILE A 125 12.19 -8.52 -18.36
N ASN A 126 13.31 -8.36 -17.69
CA ASN A 126 13.68 -7.17 -16.91
C ASN A 126 14.27 -6.07 -17.81
N GLU A 127 14.46 -4.87 -17.25
CA GLU A 127 15.06 -3.70 -17.90
C GLU A 127 14.38 -3.37 -19.23
N THR A 128 13.06 -3.53 -19.31
CA THR A 128 12.26 -3.35 -20.52
C THR A 128 11.08 -2.43 -20.24
N VAL A 129 11.14 -1.23 -20.81
CA VAL A 129 10.09 -0.23 -20.66
C VAL A 129 9.05 -0.42 -21.76
N VAL A 130 7.80 -0.61 -21.38
CA VAL A 130 6.68 -0.55 -22.32
C VAL A 130 6.34 0.92 -22.53
N LEU A 131 6.45 1.37 -23.79
CA LEU A 131 6.24 2.75 -24.19
C LEU A 131 4.76 3.05 -24.49
N GLU A 132 4.09 2.12 -25.17
CA GLU A 132 2.68 2.26 -25.55
C GLU A 132 2.02 0.90 -25.82
N CYS A 133 0.68 0.89 -25.79
CA CYS A 133 -0.12 -0.23 -26.31
C CYS A 133 -0.28 -0.10 -27.82
N ILE A 134 -0.16 -1.22 -28.55
CA ILE A 134 -0.47 -1.31 -29.98
C ILE A 134 -1.99 -1.51 -30.09
N VAL A 135 -2.66 -0.58 -30.79
CA VAL A 135 -4.12 -0.59 -30.95
C VAL A 135 -4.49 -0.72 -32.41
N GLU A 136 -5.30 -1.72 -32.75
CA GLU A 136 -5.89 -1.90 -34.08
C GLU A 136 -7.40 -1.99 -33.98
N ASN A 137 -8.11 -1.17 -34.77
CA ASN A 137 -9.58 -1.13 -34.80
C ASN A 137 -10.24 -0.99 -33.38
N GLY A 138 -9.57 -0.24 -32.48
CA GLY A 138 -10.03 -0.03 -31.09
C GLY A 138 -9.70 -1.16 -30.12
N LYS A 139 -9.06 -2.25 -30.56
CA LYS A 139 -8.62 -3.36 -29.74
C LYS A 139 -7.12 -3.25 -29.47
N VAL A 140 -6.71 -3.45 -28.22
CA VAL A 140 -5.30 -3.64 -27.86
C VAL A 140 -4.86 -5.03 -28.29
N ILE A 141 -3.78 -5.10 -29.07
CA ILE A 141 -3.27 -6.35 -29.68
C ILE A 141 -1.82 -6.64 -29.27
N GLY A 142 -1.19 -5.77 -28.51
CA GLY A 142 0.20 -5.90 -28.10
C GLY A 142 0.74 -4.64 -27.45
N VAL A 143 2.07 -4.61 -27.31
CA VAL A 143 2.80 -3.48 -26.74
C VAL A 143 4.04 -3.17 -27.56
N ARG A 144 4.48 -1.89 -27.53
CA ARG A 144 5.79 -1.46 -28.03
C ARG A 144 6.69 -1.15 -26.83
N THR A 145 7.88 -1.74 -26.85
CA THR A 145 8.90 -1.54 -25.83
C THR A 145 10.04 -0.64 -26.34
N ASP A 146 10.94 -0.23 -25.45
CA ASP A 146 12.16 0.51 -25.76
C ASP A 146 13.27 -0.34 -26.41
N ARG A 147 13.03 -1.65 -26.60
CA ARG A 147 13.99 -2.57 -27.24
C ARG A 147 13.99 -2.43 -28.77
N PRO A 148 15.12 -2.67 -29.45
CA PRO A 148 15.12 -2.78 -30.92
C PRO A 148 14.13 -3.83 -31.41
N ASN A 149 13.29 -3.50 -32.40
CA ASN A 149 12.18 -4.35 -32.85
C ASN A 149 11.23 -4.78 -31.71
N GLY A 150 11.01 -3.89 -30.74
CA GLY A 150 10.34 -4.18 -29.48
C GLY A 150 8.82 -4.24 -29.56
N GLU A 151 8.21 -4.52 -30.70
CA GLU A 151 6.78 -4.80 -30.81
C GLU A 151 6.51 -6.26 -30.47
N VAL A 152 5.64 -6.49 -29.52
CA VAL A 152 5.24 -7.82 -29.07
C VAL A 152 3.71 -7.89 -29.06
N TYR A 153 3.17 -8.99 -29.56
CA TYR A 153 1.75 -9.17 -29.77
C TYR A 153 1.16 -10.21 -28.80
N ALA A 154 -0.09 -9.98 -28.38
CA ALA A 154 -0.83 -10.91 -27.56
C ALA A 154 -2.34 -10.84 -27.82
N ASP A 155 -3.07 -11.83 -27.33
CA ASP A 155 -4.53 -11.81 -27.34
C ASP A 155 -5.09 -10.80 -26.36
N VAL A 156 -4.40 -10.62 -25.20
CA VAL A 156 -4.73 -9.65 -24.16
C VAL A 156 -3.48 -9.03 -23.54
N VAL A 157 -3.56 -7.75 -23.18
CA VAL A 157 -2.54 -7.02 -22.42
C VAL A 157 -3.09 -6.70 -21.02
N VAL A 158 -2.32 -7.02 -19.98
CA VAL A 158 -2.64 -6.71 -18.59
C VAL A 158 -1.74 -5.57 -18.14
N LEU A 159 -2.33 -4.41 -17.83
CA LEU A 159 -1.63 -3.23 -17.35
C LEU A 159 -1.53 -3.28 -15.83
N ALA A 160 -0.32 -3.55 -15.33
CA ALA A 160 0.06 -3.59 -13.92
C ALA A 160 1.21 -2.61 -13.65
N ASP A 161 1.25 -1.50 -14.39
CA ASP A 161 2.34 -0.52 -14.44
C ASP A 161 2.36 0.45 -13.22
N GLY A 162 1.57 0.13 -12.20
CA GLY A 162 1.59 0.80 -10.91
C GLY A 162 0.88 2.16 -10.93
N VAL A 163 1.10 2.95 -9.88
CA VAL A 163 0.37 4.20 -9.62
C VAL A 163 0.45 5.23 -10.76
N ASN A 164 1.53 5.25 -11.52
CA ASN A 164 1.66 6.20 -12.64
C ASN A 164 0.67 5.89 -13.77
N SER A 165 0.36 4.61 -13.98
CA SER A 165 -0.68 4.13 -14.91
C SER A 165 -0.69 4.83 -16.28
N LEU A 166 0.53 5.07 -16.82
CA LEU A 166 0.70 5.86 -18.05
C LEU A 166 0.06 5.20 -19.27
N LEU A 167 0.07 3.87 -19.31
CA LEU A 167 -0.51 3.13 -20.42
C LEU A 167 -2.04 3.19 -20.41
N ALA A 168 -2.67 3.04 -19.25
CA ALA A 168 -4.13 3.20 -19.14
C ALA A 168 -4.56 4.65 -19.39
N GLN A 169 -3.74 5.63 -18.99
CA GLN A 169 -3.95 7.04 -19.31
C GLN A 169 -3.89 7.28 -20.83
N SER A 170 -2.88 6.73 -21.53
CA SER A 170 -2.74 6.87 -22.99
C SER A 170 -3.89 6.23 -23.77
N LEU A 171 -4.51 5.18 -23.21
CA LEU A 171 -5.73 4.56 -23.76
C LEU A 171 -7.00 5.37 -23.43
N GLY A 172 -6.91 6.47 -22.68
CA GLY A 172 -8.05 7.29 -22.27
C GLY A 172 -8.92 6.65 -21.18
N PHE A 173 -8.41 5.66 -20.45
CA PHE A 173 -9.16 4.96 -19.41
C PHE A 173 -9.32 5.81 -18.14
N HIS A 174 -8.39 6.71 -17.89
CA HIS A 174 -8.48 7.75 -16.87
C HIS A 174 -7.65 8.98 -17.30
N LYS A 175 -7.87 10.09 -16.61
CA LYS A 175 -7.03 11.29 -16.75
C LYS A 175 -5.81 11.19 -15.84
N GLU A 176 -4.86 12.11 -16.00
CA GLU A 176 -3.79 12.31 -15.02
C GLU A 176 -4.37 12.48 -13.62
N TYR A 177 -3.79 11.77 -12.65
CA TYR A 177 -4.24 11.85 -11.27
C TYR A 177 -3.88 13.21 -10.66
N ARG A 178 -4.82 13.77 -9.94
CA ARG A 178 -4.60 15.03 -9.23
C ARG A 178 -3.69 14.81 -8.02
N PRO A 179 -2.99 15.87 -7.55
CA PRO A 179 -2.17 15.78 -6.35
C PRO A 179 -2.91 15.35 -5.07
N ASP A 180 -4.23 15.48 -5.02
CA ASP A 180 -5.09 15.02 -3.91
C ASP A 180 -5.61 13.58 -4.09
N GLU A 181 -5.24 12.92 -5.19
CA GLU A 181 -5.54 11.51 -5.48
C GLU A 181 -4.33 10.59 -5.29
N VAL A 182 -3.16 11.15 -4.98
CA VAL A 182 -1.93 10.40 -4.75
C VAL A 182 -1.21 10.90 -3.51
N ALA A 183 -0.60 9.99 -2.77
CA ALA A 183 0.35 10.30 -1.71
C ALA A 183 1.78 10.08 -2.20
N LEU A 184 2.72 10.86 -1.70
CA LEU A 184 4.14 10.61 -1.86
C LEU A 184 4.70 10.11 -0.53
N ALA A 185 5.24 8.91 -0.54
CA ALA A 185 5.87 8.29 0.62
C ALA A 185 7.37 8.18 0.41
N THR A 186 8.12 8.41 1.50
CA THR A 186 9.56 8.19 1.60
C THR A 186 9.83 7.20 2.70
N MET A 187 10.84 6.37 2.50
CA MET A 187 11.23 5.33 3.47
C MET A 187 12.74 5.12 3.45
N GLU A 188 13.27 4.81 4.62
CA GLU A 188 14.62 4.26 4.80
C GLU A 188 14.56 2.86 5.40
N ILE A 189 15.47 2.01 4.93
CA ILE A 189 15.83 0.76 5.58
C ILE A 189 17.03 1.05 6.48
N LEU A 190 16.84 0.86 7.78
CA LEU A 190 17.82 1.16 8.82
C LEU A 190 18.38 -0.14 9.39
N LYS A 191 19.68 -0.41 9.20
CA LYS A 191 20.36 -1.59 9.77
C LYS A 191 20.47 -1.44 11.28
N LEU A 192 20.04 -2.47 12.01
CA LEU A 192 20.12 -2.52 13.47
C LEU A 192 20.22 -3.98 13.92
N ASP A 193 21.01 -4.25 14.93
CA ASP A 193 21.17 -5.60 15.47
C ASP A 193 19.82 -6.21 15.90
N LYS A 194 19.64 -7.50 15.56
CA LYS A 194 18.42 -8.27 15.85
C LYS A 194 18.02 -8.18 17.32
N LYS A 195 18.96 -8.35 18.24
CA LYS A 195 18.69 -8.34 19.68
C LYS A 195 18.26 -6.96 20.16
N ILE A 196 18.87 -5.90 19.61
CA ILE A 196 18.47 -4.51 19.91
C ILE A 196 17.05 -4.24 19.46
N ILE A 197 16.67 -4.74 18.25
CA ILE A 197 15.28 -4.63 17.77
C ILE A 197 14.33 -5.33 18.73
N GLU A 198 14.62 -6.59 19.09
CA GLU A 198 13.76 -7.37 19.98
C GLU A 198 13.60 -6.71 21.35
N ASP A 199 14.68 -6.23 21.94
CA ASP A 199 14.63 -5.55 23.25
C ASP A 199 13.87 -4.23 23.21
N ARG A 200 14.08 -3.39 22.17
CA ARG A 200 13.41 -2.08 22.06
C ARG A 200 11.91 -2.19 21.78
N PHE A 201 11.51 -3.20 21.01
CA PHE A 201 10.12 -3.40 20.65
C PHE A 201 9.39 -4.38 21.58
N ASN A 202 10.07 -4.94 22.58
CA ASN A 202 9.55 -5.96 23.50
C ASN A 202 9.01 -7.20 22.76
N LEU A 203 9.88 -7.76 21.90
CA LEU A 203 9.58 -8.92 21.06
C LEU A 203 10.40 -10.12 21.54
N GLU A 204 9.81 -11.30 21.45
CA GLU A 204 10.54 -12.56 21.48
C GLU A 204 11.17 -12.87 20.13
N ASP A 205 11.96 -13.94 20.07
CA ASP A 205 12.66 -14.35 18.85
C ASP A 205 11.67 -14.48 17.67
N ASN A 206 12.05 -13.85 16.56
CA ASN A 206 11.28 -13.80 15.30
C ASN A 206 9.87 -13.16 15.37
N GLN A 207 9.45 -12.57 16.48
CA GLN A 207 8.22 -11.77 16.50
C GLN A 207 8.42 -10.42 15.84
N GLY A 208 7.38 -9.88 15.24
CA GLY A 208 7.37 -8.59 14.57
C GLY A 208 6.37 -7.62 15.15
N CYS A 209 6.69 -6.34 14.99
CA CYS A 209 5.83 -5.22 15.39
C CYS A 209 5.73 -4.21 14.24
N THR A 210 4.54 -3.64 14.06
CA THR A 210 4.31 -2.47 13.21
C THR A 210 3.82 -1.32 14.07
N ILE A 211 4.34 -0.12 13.84
CA ILE A 211 3.90 1.11 14.48
C ILE A 211 3.44 2.08 13.39
N GLU A 212 2.20 2.51 13.47
CA GLU A 212 1.63 3.56 12.62
C GLU A 212 1.66 4.89 13.38
N LEU A 213 2.14 5.95 12.73
CA LEU A 213 2.40 7.25 13.33
C LEU A 213 1.41 8.28 12.80
N PHE A 214 0.66 8.91 13.69
CA PHE A 214 -0.36 9.92 13.35
C PHE A 214 -0.08 11.25 14.06
N GLY A 215 -0.55 12.34 13.47
CA GLY A 215 -0.45 13.69 14.04
C GLY A 215 0.85 14.38 13.64
N ASP A 216 1.72 14.68 14.59
CA ASP A 216 2.92 15.51 14.33
C ASP A 216 3.91 14.87 13.34
N ALA A 217 3.89 13.54 13.18
CA ALA A 217 4.71 12.83 12.20
C ALA A 217 4.57 13.38 10.77
N THR A 218 3.39 13.90 10.42
CA THR A 218 3.10 14.45 9.09
C THR A 218 2.99 15.98 9.06
N LYS A 219 3.29 16.65 10.18
CA LYS A 219 3.12 18.11 10.36
C LYS A 219 1.70 18.59 9.99
N GLY A 220 0.69 17.76 10.27
CA GLY A 220 -0.71 18.08 10.04
C GLY A 220 -1.20 17.89 8.61
N ILE A 221 -0.37 17.41 7.69
CA ILE A 221 -0.81 16.98 6.36
C ILE A 221 -1.49 15.61 6.50
N LEU A 222 -2.54 15.35 5.72
CA LEU A 222 -3.15 14.03 5.69
C LEU A 222 -2.15 12.98 5.22
N GLY A 223 -1.94 11.97 6.04
CA GLY A 223 -0.98 10.91 5.83
C GLY A 223 -0.61 10.21 7.13
N THR A 224 0.36 9.32 7.06
CA THR A 224 0.87 8.56 8.20
C THR A 224 2.37 8.35 8.08
N GLY A 225 3.07 8.27 9.23
CA GLY A 225 4.36 7.64 9.29
C GLY A 225 4.21 6.16 9.68
N PHE A 226 5.26 5.39 9.49
CA PHE A 226 5.28 3.98 9.88
C PHE A 226 6.69 3.54 10.29
N LEU A 227 6.74 2.57 11.20
CA LEU A 227 7.98 1.93 11.65
C LEU A 227 7.72 0.43 11.79
N TYR A 228 8.40 -0.38 10.97
CA TYR A 228 8.23 -1.83 10.93
C TYR A 228 9.53 -2.52 11.31
N THR A 229 9.44 -3.59 12.08
CA THR A 229 10.59 -4.42 12.45
C THR A 229 10.83 -5.51 11.41
N ASN A 230 12.06 -5.61 10.91
CA ASN A 230 12.55 -6.71 10.09
C ASN A 230 13.51 -7.58 10.91
N LYS A 231 14.14 -8.58 10.31
CA LYS A 231 15.08 -9.49 11.02
C LYS A 231 16.22 -8.72 11.69
N ASP A 232 16.90 -7.88 10.92
CA ASP A 232 18.08 -7.11 11.35
C ASP A 232 18.10 -5.69 10.75
N THR A 233 16.91 -5.19 10.39
CA THR A 233 16.68 -3.84 9.93
C THR A 233 15.34 -3.32 10.46
N LEU A 234 15.14 -2.01 10.34
CA LEU A 234 13.86 -1.34 10.52
C LEU A 234 13.47 -0.66 9.22
N SER A 235 12.19 -0.70 8.87
CA SER A 235 11.63 0.10 7.79
C SER A 235 10.94 1.31 8.41
N LEU A 236 11.52 2.50 8.25
CA LEU A 236 10.94 3.76 8.74
C LEU A 236 10.55 4.63 7.57
N GLY A 237 9.31 5.05 7.52
CA GLY A 237 8.83 5.91 6.46
C GLY A 237 7.71 6.86 6.87
N VAL A 238 7.40 7.77 5.96
CA VAL A 238 6.28 8.70 6.08
C VAL A 238 5.70 8.99 4.71
N GLY A 239 4.39 8.93 4.59
CA GLY A 239 3.63 9.23 3.38
C GLY A 239 2.53 10.25 3.65
N THR A 240 2.38 11.21 2.74
CA THR A 240 1.35 12.25 2.83
C THR A 240 0.79 12.55 1.45
N LEU A 241 -0.44 13.09 1.39
CA LEU A 241 -0.98 13.58 0.13
C LEU A 241 -0.02 14.56 -0.54
N LEU A 242 0.19 14.37 -1.83
CA LEU A 242 1.07 15.23 -2.65
C LEU A 242 0.57 16.69 -2.66
N SER A 243 -0.76 16.89 -2.68
CA SER A 243 -1.38 18.22 -2.56
C SER A 243 -0.96 18.96 -1.29
N GLY A 244 -0.86 18.23 -0.17
CA GLY A 244 -0.41 18.78 1.11
C GLY A 244 1.06 19.19 1.09
N LEU A 245 1.94 18.35 0.54
CA LEU A 245 3.37 18.66 0.38
C LEU A 245 3.57 19.93 -0.47
N ILE A 246 2.86 20.04 -1.59
CA ILE A 246 2.90 21.22 -2.47
C ILE A 246 2.41 22.46 -1.73
N LYS A 247 1.26 22.38 -1.06
CA LYS A 247 0.63 23.48 -0.33
C LYS A 247 1.55 24.03 0.78
N HIS A 248 2.16 23.14 1.54
CA HIS A 248 3.01 23.48 2.68
C HIS A 248 4.49 23.67 2.30
N LYS A 249 4.86 23.42 1.04
CA LYS A 249 6.24 23.51 0.51
C LYS A 249 7.22 22.64 1.30
N ILE A 250 6.79 21.47 1.73
CA ILE A 250 7.60 20.49 2.47
C ILE A 250 8.16 19.49 1.47
N LYS A 251 9.46 19.23 1.54
CA LYS A 251 10.09 18.17 0.75
C LYS A 251 9.96 16.83 1.47
N PRO A 252 9.68 15.73 0.75
CA PRO A 252 9.44 14.42 1.37
C PRO A 252 10.57 13.96 2.29
N TYR A 253 11.84 14.14 1.88
CA TYR A 253 12.99 13.78 2.69
C TYR A 253 13.10 14.61 3.98
N GLU A 254 12.73 15.90 3.96
CA GLU A 254 12.71 16.76 5.15
C GLU A 254 11.68 16.27 6.18
N LEU A 255 10.57 15.71 5.69
CA LEU A 255 9.56 15.12 6.56
C LEU A 255 10.07 13.82 7.19
N LEU A 256 10.78 12.97 6.44
CA LEU A 256 11.39 11.76 6.97
C LEU A 256 12.46 12.07 8.03
N GLU A 257 13.35 13.04 7.77
CA GLU A 257 14.35 13.49 8.75
C GLU A 257 13.69 14.07 10.01
N TYR A 258 12.57 14.78 9.85
CA TYR A 258 11.78 15.23 10.98
C TYR A 258 11.27 14.07 11.83
N VAL A 259 10.69 13.05 11.23
CA VAL A 259 10.22 11.84 11.93
C VAL A 259 11.38 11.14 12.63
N LYS A 260 12.55 10.99 11.99
CA LYS A 260 13.75 10.38 12.59
C LYS A 260 14.23 11.14 13.83
N SER A 261 14.14 12.46 13.81
CA SER A 261 14.56 13.32 14.92
C SER A 261 13.55 13.41 16.06
N HIS A 262 12.31 12.99 15.82
CA HIS A 262 11.22 13.14 16.79
C HIS A 262 11.51 12.37 18.10
N PRO A 263 11.31 13.00 19.30
CA PRO A 263 11.63 12.38 20.60
C PRO A 263 11.01 11.00 20.82
N MET A 264 9.81 10.76 20.29
CA MET A 264 9.10 9.49 20.43
C MET A 264 9.62 8.40 19.47
N ILE A 265 10.33 8.75 18.41
CA ILE A 265 10.83 7.81 17.39
C ILE A 265 12.32 7.55 17.57
N ARG A 266 13.11 8.59 17.87
CA ARG A 266 14.58 8.46 18.02
C ARG A 266 15.03 7.29 18.90
N PRO A 267 14.40 6.96 20.05
CA PRO A 267 14.81 5.82 20.86
C PRO A 267 14.72 4.45 20.16
N TYR A 268 13.75 4.29 19.24
CA TYR A 268 13.61 3.05 18.48
C TYR A 268 14.72 2.85 17.47
N ILE A 269 15.20 3.94 16.85
CA ILE A 269 16.18 3.89 15.73
C ILE A 269 17.61 4.26 16.12
N GLN A 270 17.84 4.69 17.35
CA GLN A 270 19.17 5.14 17.81
C GLN A 270 20.24 4.08 17.57
N GLY A 271 21.36 4.45 16.92
CA GLY A 271 22.45 3.56 16.60
C GLY A 271 22.22 2.68 15.38
N SER A 272 21.13 2.90 14.64
CA SER A 272 20.94 2.27 13.33
C SER A 272 21.72 2.99 12.23
N GLU A 273 22.00 2.27 11.14
CA GLU A 273 22.72 2.78 9.97
C GLU A 273 21.79 2.75 8.74
N PRO A 274 21.59 3.88 8.03
CA PRO A 274 20.83 3.89 6.78
C PRO A 274 21.47 2.99 5.73
N GLN A 275 20.68 2.10 5.12
CA GLN A 275 21.11 1.20 4.05
C GLN A 275 20.53 1.59 2.70
N GLU A 276 19.28 2.00 2.69
CA GLU A 276 18.53 2.28 1.48
C GLU A 276 17.52 3.41 1.74
N TYR A 277 17.39 4.33 0.78
CA TYR A 277 16.38 5.39 0.79
C TYR A 277 15.61 5.33 -0.53
N LEU A 278 14.30 5.35 -0.44
CA LEU A 278 13.43 5.34 -1.61
C LEU A 278 12.21 6.25 -1.40
N ALA A 279 11.68 6.74 -2.52
CA ALA A 279 10.43 7.50 -2.57
C ALA A 279 9.51 6.88 -3.62
N HIS A 280 8.22 6.78 -3.31
CA HIS A 280 7.23 6.21 -4.21
C HIS A 280 5.87 6.89 -4.06
N LEU A 281 5.16 7.03 -5.17
CA LEU A 281 3.76 7.45 -5.16
C LEU A 281 2.88 6.27 -4.75
N ILE A 282 1.81 6.58 -4.03
CA ILE A 282 0.78 5.62 -3.61
C ILE A 282 -0.58 6.18 -4.07
N PRO A 283 -1.44 5.37 -4.71
CA PRO A 283 -2.78 5.83 -5.06
C PRO A 283 -3.64 6.04 -3.81
N GLU A 284 -4.32 7.18 -3.74
CA GLU A 284 -5.18 7.60 -2.62
C GLU A 284 -6.57 8.03 -3.08
N GLY A 285 -6.82 8.06 -4.39
CA GLY A 285 -8.11 8.44 -4.98
C GLY A 285 -9.20 7.39 -4.80
N GLY A 286 -8.81 6.14 -4.59
CA GLY A 286 -9.69 5.04 -4.28
C GLY A 286 -10.75 4.77 -5.36
N TYR A 287 -11.92 4.31 -4.95
CA TYR A 287 -13.02 3.90 -5.84
C TYR A 287 -13.44 5.00 -6.83
N ASN A 288 -13.44 6.27 -6.39
CA ASN A 288 -13.88 7.39 -7.21
C ASN A 288 -12.89 7.74 -8.35
N SER A 289 -11.64 7.30 -8.25
CA SER A 289 -10.56 7.56 -9.21
C SER A 289 -10.13 6.31 -10.00
N MET A 290 -10.85 5.20 -9.84
CA MET A 290 -10.51 3.91 -10.47
C MET A 290 -10.47 3.98 -12.01
N GLY A 291 -11.28 4.81 -12.66
CA GLY A 291 -11.36 4.90 -14.11
C GLY A 291 -11.97 3.65 -14.79
N LYS A 292 -11.71 3.50 -16.08
CA LYS A 292 -12.04 2.30 -16.86
C LYS A 292 -10.95 1.25 -16.65
N ILE A 293 -11.32 0.03 -16.29
CA ILE A 293 -10.38 -1.05 -15.97
C ILE A 293 -10.41 -2.22 -16.95
N VAL A 294 -11.26 -2.15 -17.97
CA VAL A 294 -11.41 -3.18 -19.00
C VAL A 294 -11.64 -2.51 -20.35
N GLY A 295 -11.10 -3.09 -21.42
CA GLY A 295 -11.36 -2.71 -22.80
C GLY A 295 -11.14 -3.91 -23.72
N ASP A 296 -11.35 -3.73 -25.03
CA ASP A 296 -11.08 -4.78 -26.01
C ASP A 296 -9.59 -5.16 -25.98
N GLY A 297 -9.27 -6.39 -25.60
CA GLY A 297 -7.92 -6.90 -25.48
C GLY A 297 -7.08 -6.33 -24.34
N VAL A 298 -7.67 -5.67 -23.32
CA VAL A 298 -6.91 -5.07 -22.22
C VAL A 298 -7.64 -5.10 -20.88
N ILE A 299 -6.89 -5.35 -19.80
CA ILE A 299 -7.33 -5.26 -18.39
C ILE A 299 -6.32 -4.44 -17.60
N VAL A 300 -6.79 -3.60 -16.65
CA VAL A 300 -5.96 -2.82 -15.72
C VAL A 300 -6.12 -3.37 -14.31
N ILE A 301 -5.00 -3.60 -13.60
CA ILE A 301 -4.97 -4.22 -12.29
C ILE A 301 -4.07 -3.47 -11.28
N GLY A 302 -4.27 -3.74 -10.00
CA GLY A 302 -3.44 -3.18 -8.91
C GLY A 302 -3.52 -1.67 -8.80
N ASP A 303 -2.41 -1.06 -8.45
CA ASP A 303 -2.30 0.40 -8.25
C ASP A 303 -2.63 1.20 -9.51
N ALA A 304 -2.44 0.62 -10.70
CA ALA A 304 -2.84 1.23 -11.97
C ALA A 304 -4.37 1.44 -12.06
N SER A 305 -5.15 0.71 -11.26
CA SER A 305 -6.60 0.85 -11.08
C SER A 305 -6.97 1.54 -9.77
N GLN A 306 -6.03 2.23 -9.09
CA GLN A 306 -6.27 2.89 -7.80
C GLN A 306 -6.70 1.93 -6.67
N LEU A 307 -6.28 0.65 -6.71
CA LEU A 307 -6.69 -0.37 -5.75
C LEU A 307 -5.86 -0.30 -4.46
N VAL A 308 -6.02 0.76 -3.70
CA VAL A 308 -5.47 0.95 -2.36
C VAL A 308 -6.58 1.39 -1.41
N ASN A 309 -6.66 0.72 -0.27
CA ASN A 309 -7.53 1.12 0.83
C ASN A 309 -6.76 2.07 1.76
N ALA A 310 -6.94 3.37 1.56
CA ALA A 310 -6.25 4.43 2.28
C ALA A 310 -6.47 4.37 3.81
N ILE A 311 -7.66 3.96 4.26
CA ILE A 311 -8.01 3.88 5.70
C ILE A 311 -7.25 2.77 6.39
N HIS A 312 -7.17 1.60 5.76
CA HIS A 312 -6.48 0.43 6.33
C HIS A 312 -5.04 0.30 5.85
N ARG A 313 -4.58 1.19 4.93
CA ARG A 313 -3.23 1.20 4.34
C ARG A 313 -2.88 -0.14 3.68
N GLU A 314 -3.86 -0.70 3.02
CA GLU A 314 -3.77 -1.96 2.32
C GLU A 314 -3.68 -1.74 0.81
N GLY A 315 -2.69 -2.35 0.17
CA GLY A 315 -2.47 -2.26 -1.27
C GLY A 315 -2.05 -3.61 -1.85
N SER A 316 -1.04 -4.26 -1.28
CA SER A 316 -0.49 -5.51 -1.82
C SER A 316 -1.51 -6.65 -1.90
N ASN A 317 -2.37 -6.78 -0.88
CA ASN A 317 -3.45 -7.77 -0.85
C ASN A 317 -4.54 -7.48 -1.92
N LEU A 318 -4.91 -6.21 -2.12
CA LEU A 318 -5.84 -5.80 -3.17
C LEU A 318 -5.21 -6.04 -4.55
N ALA A 319 -3.94 -5.69 -4.70
CA ALA A 319 -3.17 -5.88 -5.93
C ALA A 319 -3.11 -7.36 -6.35
N MET A 320 -2.68 -8.26 -5.45
CA MET A 320 -2.62 -9.71 -5.72
C MET A 320 -4.00 -10.29 -6.05
N THR A 321 -5.04 -9.89 -5.31
CA THR A 321 -6.41 -10.34 -5.58
C THR A 321 -6.88 -9.87 -6.97
N SER A 322 -6.60 -8.63 -7.36
CA SER A 322 -6.94 -8.14 -8.69
C SER A 322 -6.23 -8.92 -9.80
N GLY A 323 -4.95 -9.25 -9.60
CA GLY A 323 -4.17 -10.07 -10.53
C GLY A 323 -4.76 -11.46 -10.73
N ARG A 324 -5.13 -12.15 -9.64
CA ARG A 324 -5.79 -13.45 -9.70
C ARG A 324 -7.13 -13.42 -10.46
N LEU A 325 -7.98 -12.44 -10.13
CA LEU A 325 -9.29 -12.31 -10.78
C LEU A 325 -9.16 -11.96 -12.28
N ALA A 326 -8.14 -11.21 -12.65
CA ALA A 326 -7.81 -10.94 -14.06
C ALA A 326 -7.35 -12.23 -14.75
N ALA A 327 -6.44 -12.99 -14.16
CA ALA A 327 -5.97 -14.26 -14.70
C ALA A 327 -7.12 -15.27 -14.91
N GLU A 328 -7.98 -15.44 -13.91
CA GLU A 328 -9.17 -16.30 -13.99
C GLU A 328 -10.09 -15.88 -15.15
N THR A 329 -10.27 -14.57 -15.35
CA THR A 329 -11.11 -14.06 -16.43
C THR A 329 -10.47 -14.28 -17.80
N ILE A 330 -9.16 -14.07 -17.92
CA ILE A 330 -8.39 -14.26 -19.17
C ILE A 330 -8.38 -15.74 -19.56
N LEU A 331 -8.19 -16.67 -18.62
CA LEU A 331 -8.25 -18.10 -18.89
C LEU A 331 -9.62 -18.50 -19.42
N SER A 332 -10.70 -18.00 -18.80
CA SER A 332 -12.07 -18.25 -19.32
C SER A 332 -12.30 -17.61 -20.71
N ALA A 333 -11.74 -16.42 -20.97
CA ALA A 333 -11.80 -15.79 -22.28
C ALA A 333 -11.03 -16.59 -23.35
N LYS A 334 -9.91 -17.19 -22.98
CA LYS A 334 -9.11 -18.05 -23.84
C LYS A 334 -9.89 -19.31 -24.27
N GLU A 335 -10.63 -19.94 -23.34
CA GLU A 335 -11.46 -21.11 -23.65
C GLU A 335 -12.51 -20.84 -24.74
N VAL A 336 -13.07 -19.63 -24.76
CA VAL A 336 -14.08 -19.22 -25.75
C VAL A 336 -13.49 -18.50 -26.95
N GLY A 337 -12.19 -18.17 -26.93
CA GLY A 337 -11.49 -17.46 -28.01
C GLY A 337 -11.95 -15.99 -28.22
N ASP A 338 -12.54 -15.34 -27.19
CA ASP A 338 -13.09 -14.00 -27.27
C ASP A 338 -12.52 -13.11 -26.15
N PHE A 339 -11.67 -12.14 -26.51
CA PHE A 339 -11.06 -11.16 -25.62
C PHE A 339 -11.66 -9.76 -25.80
N SER A 340 -12.92 -9.69 -26.23
CA SER A 340 -13.66 -8.44 -26.29
C SER A 340 -13.94 -7.87 -24.89
N GLU A 341 -14.13 -6.55 -24.79
CA GLU A 341 -14.53 -5.89 -23.56
C GLU A 341 -15.73 -6.59 -22.90
N ARG A 342 -16.70 -7.03 -23.71
CA ARG A 342 -17.90 -7.76 -23.24
C ARG A 342 -17.55 -9.00 -22.40
N ILE A 343 -16.55 -9.78 -22.82
CA ILE A 343 -16.13 -10.99 -22.08
C ILE A 343 -15.22 -10.62 -20.93
N LEU A 344 -14.25 -9.74 -21.17
CA LEU A 344 -13.30 -9.31 -20.15
C LEU A 344 -13.95 -8.52 -19.01
N ASP A 345 -15.14 -7.92 -19.19
CA ASP A 345 -15.87 -7.19 -18.16
C ASP A 345 -16.33 -8.08 -16.97
N GLN A 346 -16.25 -9.40 -17.14
CA GLN A 346 -16.40 -10.33 -16.02
C GLN A 346 -15.36 -10.05 -14.92
N TYR A 347 -14.14 -9.62 -15.28
CA TYR A 347 -13.14 -9.17 -14.31
C TYR A 347 -13.68 -8.04 -13.43
N ARG A 348 -14.26 -6.99 -14.02
CA ARG A 348 -14.84 -5.87 -13.26
C ARG A 348 -15.94 -6.36 -12.32
N THR A 349 -16.80 -7.25 -12.80
CA THR A 349 -17.89 -7.82 -11.99
C THR A 349 -17.33 -8.62 -10.80
N LYS A 350 -16.34 -9.50 -11.02
CA LYS A 350 -15.67 -10.28 -9.97
C LYS A 350 -14.97 -9.37 -8.97
N LEU A 351 -14.22 -8.37 -9.45
CA LEU A 351 -13.49 -7.42 -8.61
C LEU A 351 -14.43 -6.66 -7.68
N LEU A 352 -15.50 -6.07 -8.24
CA LEU A 352 -16.45 -5.26 -7.48
C LEU A 352 -17.31 -6.08 -6.50
N SER A 353 -17.51 -7.37 -6.74
CA SER A 353 -18.21 -8.28 -5.83
C SER A 353 -17.29 -8.88 -4.75
N SER A 354 -15.98 -8.83 -4.93
CA SER A 354 -15.00 -9.28 -3.95
C SER A 354 -14.86 -8.32 -2.75
N PHE A 355 -14.10 -8.72 -1.73
CA PHE A 355 -13.78 -7.82 -0.61
C PHE A 355 -13.08 -6.54 -1.09
N VAL A 356 -12.28 -6.61 -2.17
CA VAL A 356 -11.61 -5.45 -2.76
C VAL A 356 -12.62 -4.38 -3.15
N GLY A 357 -13.60 -4.72 -3.98
CA GLY A 357 -14.63 -3.78 -4.42
C GLY A 357 -15.54 -3.30 -3.29
N GLN A 358 -15.83 -4.17 -2.32
CA GLN A 358 -16.63 -3.84 -1.14
C GLN A 358 -15.92 -2.76 -0.29
N ASP A 359 -14.63 -2.97 0.02
CA ASP A 359 -13.84 -2.03 0.83
C ASP A 359 -13.59 -0.72 0.08
N MET A 360 -13.19 -0.79 -1.18
CA MET A 360 -13.00 0.40 -2.01
C MET A 360 -14.26 1.26 -2.06
N LYS A 361 -15.44 0.65 -2.25
CA LYS A 361 -16.72 1.37 -2.29
C LYS A 361 -17.10 1.94 -0.92
N LYS A 362 -16.83 1.19 0.15
CA LYS A 362 -17.14 1.61 1.52
C LYS A 362 -16.35 2.85 1.91
N TYR A 363 -15.06 2.89 1.64
CA TYR A 363 -14.16 3.95 2.06
C TYR A 363 -13.91 5.03 1.01
N LYS A 364 -14.68 5.05 -0.08
CA LYS A 364 -14.49 5.92 -1.26
C LYS A 364 -14.40 7.43 -0.98
N ASP A 365 -15.00 7.90 0.10
CA ASP A 365 -15.06 9.33 0.45
C ASP A 365 -14.10 9.67 1.60
N SER A 366 -13.36 8.70 2.13
CA SER A 366 -12.56 8.86 3.36
C SER A 366 -11.38 9.81 3.19
N THR A 367 -10.58 9.66 2.14
CA THR A 367 -9.42 10.52 1.87
C THR A 367 -9.86 11.98 1.73
N HIS A 368 -10.88 12.24 0.92
CA HIS A 368 -11.43 13.59 0.75
C HIS A 368 -11.97 14.17 2.07
N HIS A 369 -12.65 13.34 2.88
CA HIS A 369 -13.17 13.79 4.17
C HIS A 369 -12.06 14.23 5.12
N PHE A 370 -11.04 13.40 5.30
CA PHE A 370 -9.95 13.69 6.22
C PHE A 370 -9.02 14.81 5.74
N ASP A 371 -8.83 14.96 4.43
CA ASP A 371 -8.10 16.12 3.85
C ASP A 371 -8.85 17.43 4.10
N LYS A 372 -10.17 17.41 3.95
CA LYS A 372 -11.03 18.57 4.20
C LYS A 372 -11.12 18.98 5.66
N PHE A 373 -10.92 18.05 6.58
CA PHE A 373 -11.06 18.25 8.03
C PHE A 373 -9.77 17.89 8.78
N PRO A 374 -8.66 18.63 8.58
CA PRO A 374 -7.35 18.31 9.15
C PRO A 374 -7.31 18.34 10.68
N GLN A 375 -8.30 18.97 11.34
CA GLN A 375 -8.39 19.06 12.80
C GLN A 375 -8.38 17.68 13.50
N TYR A 376 -8.70 16.59 12.81
CA TYR A 376 -8.56 15.24 13.38
C TYR A 376 -7.11 14.95 13.77
N PHE A 377 -6.16 15.48 13.03
CA PHE A 377 -4.72 15.25 13.22
C PHE A 377 -4.04 16.44 13.88
N THR A 378 -4.45 17.69 13.56
CA THR A 378 -3.81 18.90 14.05
C THR A 378 -4.28 19.37 15.42
N ASP A 379 -5.55 19.11 15.78
CA ASP A 379 -6.16 19.63 16.99
C ASP A 379 -6.49 18.51 17.99
N TYR A 380 -7.10 17.41 17.51
CA TYR A 380 -7.63 16.39 18.41
C TYR A 380 -6.55 15.45 18.93
N ILE A 381 -5.49 15.16 18.19
CA ILE A 381 -4.35 14.38 18.66
C ILE A 381 -3.61 15.14 19.79
N PRO A 382 -3.20 16.41 19.61
CA PRO A 382 -2.63 17.20 20.72
C PRO A 382 -3.56 17.33 21.93
N MET A 383 -4.87 17.45 21.71
CA MET A 383 -5.87 17.48 22.80
C MET A 383 -5.87 16.20 23.62
N VAL A 384 -5.82 15.04 22.97
CA VAL A 384 -5.75 13.73 23.64
C VAL A 384 -4.44 13.60 24.44
N ASN A 385 -3.31 14.00 23.86
CA ASN A 385 -2.00 13.99 24.54
C ASN A 385 -2.01 14.92 25.77
N LYS A 386 -2.57 16.14 25.64
CA LYS A 386 -2.72 17.08 26.75
C LYS A 386 -3.59 16.49 27.87
N ALA A 387 -4.72 15.86 27.53
CA ALA A 387 -5.61 15.24 28.51
C ALA A 387 -4.91 14.08 29.24
N ALA A 388 -4.16 13.24 28.54
CA ALA A 388 -3.36 12.17 29.13
C ALA A 388 -2.29 12.75 30.08
N SER A 389 -1.53 13.76 29.65
CA SER A 389 -0.53 14.45 30.46
C SER A 389 -1.15 14.98 31.75
N GLN A 390 -2.27 15.70 31.68
CA GLN A 390 -2.96 16.24 32.86
C GLN A 390 -3.41 15.12 33.80
N MET A 391 -3.92 14.00 33.28
CA MET A 391 -4.41 12.89 34.10
C MET A 391 -3.27 12.17 34.81
N PHE A 392 -2.13 11.98 34.15
CA PHE A 392 -0.98 11.22 34.68
C PHE A 392 -0.03 12.06 35.54
N THR A 393 0.01 13.39 35.36
CA THR A 393 0.81 14.26 36.25
C THR A 393 0.36 14.17 37.68
N VAL A 394 1.31 14.03 38.60
CA VAL A 394 1.06 14.02 40.06
C VAL A 394 1.58 15.34 40.68
N ASP A 395 0.66 16.25 40.98
CA ASP A 395 0.94 17.61 41.43
C ASP A 395 0.19 18.01 42.72
N GLY A 396 -0.39 17.02 43.39
CA GLY A 396 -1.21 17.26 44.60
C GLY A 396 -2.68 17.56 44.32
N SER A 397 -3.07 17.83 43.08
CA SER A 397 -4.48 17.99 42.69
C SER A 397 -5.20 16.65 42.70
N SER A 398 -6.48 16.66 43.14
CA SER A 398 -7.32 15.48 43.08
C SER A 398 -7.62 15.06 41.62
N LYS A 399 -7.91 13.77 41.43
CA LYS A 399 -8.33 13.27 40.08
C LYS A 399 -9.62 13.94 39.62
N TRP A 400 -10.49 14.31 40.54
CA TRP A 400 -11.71 15.05 40.26
C TRP A 400 -11.42 16.45 39.68
N GLU A 401 -10.48 17.19 40.27
CA GLU A 401 -10.06 18.50 39.74
C GLU A 401 -9.44 18.37 38.39
N LYS A 402 -8.60 17.35 38.16
CA LYS A 402 -8.02 17.07 36.85
C LYS A 402 -9.08 16.75 35.78
N GLN A 403 -10.06 15.93 36.12
CA GLN A 403 -11.18 15.62 35.22
C GLN A 403 -11.97 16.88 34.86
N LYS A 404 -12.26 17.74 35.84
CA LYS A 404 -12.92 19.03 35.60
C LYS A 404 -12.10 19.92 34.67
N LYS A 405 -10.78 19.98 34.90
CA LYS A 405 -9.86 20.76 34.06
C LYS A 405 -9.82 20.22 32.61
N ILE A 406 -9.65 18.91 32.44
CA ILE A 406 -9.69 18.28 31.12
C ILE A 406 -11.01 18.62 30.42
N TRP A 407 -12.15 18.48 31.12
CA TRP A 407 -13.46 18.82 30.56
C TRP A 407 -13.60 20.32 30.21
N SER A 408 -13.02 21.21 31.02
CA SER A 408 -13.02 22.66 30.70
C SER A 408 -12.11 22.98 29.51
N ASP A 409 -10.98 22.28 29.38
CA ASP A 409 -10.02 22.47 28.29
C ASP A 409 -10.57 22.03 26.92
N LEU A 410 -11.64 21.23 26.88
CA LEU A 410 -12.41 20.98 25.65
C LEU A 410 -13.16 22.22 25.15
N GLY A 411 -13.10 23.32 25.92
CA GLY A 411 -13.64 24.62 25.55
C GLY A 411 -15.11 24.81 25.88
N THR A 412 -15.74 25.75 25.16
CA THR A 412 -17.14 26.13 25.31
C THR A 412 -18.08 24.98 24.90
N THR A 413 -19.36 25.08 25.28
CA THR A 413 -20.40 24.14 24.83
C THR A 413 -20.44 24.02 23.29
N LYS A 414 -20.21 25.10 22.57
CA LYS A 414 -20.16 25.10 21.10
C LYS A 414 -18.98 24.27 20.56
N GLU A 415 -17.81 24.38 21.18
CA GLU A 415 -16.62 23.60 20.80
C GLU A 415 -16.78 22.11 21.12
N LYS A 416 -17.37 21.79 22.28
CA LYS A 416 -17.72 20.39 22.62
C LYS A 416 -18.74 19.79 21.65
N MET A 417 -19.76 20.57 21.22
CA MET A 417 -20.69 20.11 20.21
C MET A 417 -20.03 19.97 18.84
N LYS A 418 -19.06 20.84 18.48
CA LYS A 418 -18.25 20.69 17.27
C LYS A 418 -17.47 19.38 17.31
N LEU A 419 -16.76 19.10 18.39
CA LEU A 419 -16.01 17.86 18.58
C LEU A 419 -16.91 16.63 18.44
N ALA A 420 -18.06 16.59 19.15
CA ALA A 420 -18.99 15.48 19.05
C ALA A 420 -19.51 15.27 17.61
N ARG A 421 -19.82 16.36 16.91
CA ARG A 421 -20.24 16.32 15.52
C ARG A 421 -19.13 15.80 14.59
N ASP A 422 -17.88 16.20 14.81
CA ASP A 422 -16.76 15.80 13.99
C ASP A 422 -16.43 14.31 14.25
N VAL A 423 -16.47 13.84 15.50
CA VAL A 423 -16.37 12.41 15.83
C VAL A 423 -17.47 11.59 15.14
N TYR A 424 -18.72 12.07 15.19
CA TYR A 424 -19.82 11.40 14.50
C TYR A 424 -19.62 11.36 12.96
N ARG A 425 -19.09 12.43 12.36
CA ARG A 425 -18.78 12.48 10.92
C ARG A 425 -17.67 11.50 10.55
N ALA A 426 -16.58 11.46 11.31
CA ALA A 426 -15.50 10.50 11.09
C ALA A 426 -16.04 9.06 11.21
N TRP A 427 -16.83 8.78 12.26
CA TRP A 427 -17.44 7.47 12.44
C TRP A 427 -18.34 7.08 11.24
N LYS A 428 -19.12 8.03 10.70
CA LYS A 428 -19.99 7.77 9.54
C LYS A 428 -19.21 7.43 8.27
N VAL A 429 -18.02 8.00 8.09
CA VAL A 429 -17.14 7.76 6.93
C VAL A 429 -16.42 6.42 7.06
N ILE A 430 -16.12 5.98 8.28
CA ILE A 430 -15.37 4.73 8.56
C ILE A 430 -16.32 3.54 8.74
N LYS A 431 -17.56 3.77 9.20
CA LYS A 431 -18.59 2.73 9.43
C LYS A 431 -18.97 2.05 8.06
#